data_41c24b32080b02bf8f20e2f255585046
#
_entry.id   41c24b32080b02bf8f20e2f255585046
#
_cell.length_a   1.000
_cell.length_b   1.000
_cell.length_c   1.000
_cell.angle_alpha   90.00
_cell.angle_beta   90.00
_cell.angle_gamma   90.00
#
_symmetry.space_group_name_H-M   'P 1'
#
loop_
_entity.id
_entity.type
_entity.pdbx_description
1 polymer ?
#
loop_
_entity_poly.entity_id
_entity_poly.type
_entity_poly.pdbx_seq_one_letter_code
_entity_poly.pdbx_strand_id
1 'polypeptide(L)'
;TAESPQVRFDWAKTLSELVDERYLTPIDAWARENGTRFRAQVYGFPPPTLSSNALVALPEGEGADWRSFTSTRWASSAAHLYDKPVVSSEVWTWLHSPSWAATPLDMKVEADRHFLQGVTQLIGHGWPYSPPEAEEPGWAFYAAAALNDHNPWYGVMPDVTRYLQRVSFLLRQGTPDNSVAIYLPIEDAFAAMRPEAASVNDAMHRRVSDALIGQVLDAGYGFDFVDAGAIAAGGV
;
A
#
# COMPACT_ATOMS: atom_id res chain seq x y z
N THR A 1 35.14 -3.21 6.32
CA THR A 1 34.43 -2.66 7.49
C THR A 1 32.95 -2.54 7.16
N ALA A 2 32.07 -2.58 8.15
CA ALA A 2 30.62 -2.40 8.00
C ALA A 2 30.21 -1.06 7.34
N GLU A 3 31.15 -0.16 7.11
CA GLU A 3 30.96 1.13 6.44
C GLU A 3 31.10 1.07 4.91
N SER A 4 31.58 -0.05 4.35
CA SER A 4 31.70 -0.21 2.89
C SER A 4 30.32 -0.25 2.23
N PRO A 5 30.07 0.53 1.15
CA PRO A 5 28.84 0.45 0.37
C PRO A 5 28.53 -0.98 -0.12
N GLN A 6 29.57 -1.74 -0.51
CA GLN A 6 29.41 -3.12 -0.95
C GLN A 6 28.88 -4.02 0.17
N VAL A 7 29.42 -3.92 1.39
CA VAL A 7 28.94 -4.72 2.54
C VAL A 7 27.51 -4.37 2.88
N ARG A 8 27.13 -3.10 2.83
CA ARG A 8 25.74 -2.67 3.05
C ARG A 8 24.80 -3.21 1.96
N PHE A 9 25.22 -3.15 0.71
CA PHE A 9 24.48 -3.69 -0.41
C PHE A 9 24.24 -5.20 -0.22
N ASP A 10 25.29 -5.96 0.03
CA ASP A 10 25.19 -7.43 0.20
C ASP A 10 24.29 -7.78 1.39
N TRP A 11 24.41 -7.07 2.50
CA TRP A 11 23.57 -7.24 3.68
C TRP A 11 22.10 -6.94 3.39
N ALA A 12 21.79 -5.77 2.81
CA ALA A 12 20.42 -5.35 2.54
C ALA A 12 19.75 -6.25 1.49
N LYS A 13 20.49 -6.62 0.43
CA LYS A 13 20.04 -7.56 -0.58
C LYS A 13 19.73 -8.92 0.03
N THR A 14 20.61 -9.44 0.88
CA THR A 14 20.37 -10.72 1.57
C THR A 14 19.09 -10.67 2.43
N LEU A 15 18.86 -9.57 3.16
CA LEU A 15 17.62 -9.41 3.92
C LEU A 15 16.37 -9.39 3.01
N SER A 16 16.45 -8.70 1.88
CA SER A 16 15.36 -8.67 0.90
C SER A 16 15.08 -10.07 0.34
N GLU A 17 16.12 -10.79 -0.09
CA GLU A 17 16.01 -12.16 -0.59
C GLU A 17 15.42 -13.12 0.48
N LEU A 18 15.82 -12.97 1.73
CA LEU A 18 15.24 -13.77 2.84
C LEU A 18 13.75 -13.48 3.08
N VAL A 19 13.31 -12.22 2.94
CA VAL A 19 11.89 -11.88 2.98
C VAL A 19 11.14 -12.60 1.87
N ASP A 20 11.65 -12.52 0.66
CA ASP A 20 11.03 -13.13 -0.51
C ASP A 20 10.96 -14.66 -0.40
N GLU A 21 12.08 -15.29 -0.07
CA GLU A 21 12.19 -16.76 -0.06
C GLU A 21 11.62 -17.41 1.20
N ARG A 22 11.75 -16.78 2.37
CA ARG A 22 11.46 -17.39 3.68
C ARG A 22 10.18 -16.89 4.33
N TYR A 23 9.59 -15.80 3.81
CA TYR A 23 8.37 -15.24 4.34
C TYR A 23 7.26 -15.16 3.28
N LEU A 24 7.43 -14.35 2.24
CA LEU A 24 6.37 -14.13 1.26
C LEU A 24 6.01 -15.40 0.47
N THR A 25 6.99 -16.05 -0.12
CA THR A 25 6.79 -17.25 -0.95
C THR A 25 6.15 -18.40 -0.19
N PRO A 26 6.62 -18.79 1.02
CA PRO A 26 5.99 -19.90 1.76
C PRO A 26 4.55 -19.60 2.19
N ILE A 27 4.24 -18.35 2.59
CA ILE A 27 2.88 -17.99 3.01
C ILE A 27 1.93 -17.99 1.82
N ASP A 28 2.35 -17.43 0.66
CA ASP A 28 1.53 -17.45 -0.54
C ASP A 28 1.30 -18.89 -1.06
N ALA A 29 2.31 -19.75 -0.99
CA ALA A 29 2.17 -21.16 -1.32
C ALA A 29 1.15 -21.85 -0.39
N TRP A 30 1.27 -21.67 0.92
CA TRP A 30 0.33 -22.20 1.88
C TRP A 30 -1.10 -21.67 1.62
N ALA A 31 -1.26 -20.39 1.34
CA ALA A 31 -2.58 -19.81 1.04
C ALA A 31 -3.22 -20.48 -0.17
N ARG A 32 -2.47 -20.68 -1.25
CA ARG A 32 -2.96 -21.38 -2.45
C ARG A 32 -3.35 -22.84 -2.16
N GLU A 33 -2.53 -23.57 -1.43
CA GLU A 33 -2.83 -24.95 -1.02
C GLU A 33 -4.09 -25.07 -0.16
N ASN A 34 -4.42 -24.02 0.59
CA ASN A 34 -5.62 -23.96 1.44
C ASN A 34 -6.81 -23.23 0.80
N GLY A 35 -6.78 -23.01 -0.52
CA GLY A 35 -7.89 -22.41 -1.27
C GLY A 35 -8.19 -20.95 -0.94
N THR A 36 -7.20 -20.23 -0.42
CA THR A 36 -7.28 -18.79 -0.10
C THR A 36 -6.20 -17.99 -0.83
N ARG A 37 -6.13 -16.69 -0.57
CA ARG A 37 -5.16 -15.79 -1.19
C ARG A 37 -4.42 -14.99 -0.12
N PHE A 38 -3.11 -14.88 -0.27
CA PHE A 38 -2.29 -14.08 0.61
C PHE A 38 -2.37 -12.61 0.21
N ARG A 39 -2.78 -11.76 1.17
CA ARG A 39 -2.76 -10.31 1.08
C ARG A 39 -1.70 -9.77 2.03
N ALA A 40 -0.83 -8.89 1.54
CA ALA A 40 0.23 -8.33 2.36
C ALA A 40 0.60 -6.91 1.94
N GLN A 41 0.99 -6.12 2.93
CA GLN A 41 1.68 -4.85 2.78
C GLN A 41 3.17 -5.13 2.60
N VAL A 42 3.65 -5.05 1.35
CA VAL A 42 5.00 -5.48 0.97
C VAL A 42 5.91 -4.25 0.90
N TYR A 43 6.19 -3.66 2.06
CA TYR A 43 7.10 -2.53 2.27
C TYR A 43 7.60 -2.51 3.72
N GLY A 44 8.52 -1.60 4.05
CA GLY A 44 9.04 -1.44 5.41
C GLY A 44 10.30 -2.27 5.68
N PHE A 45 10.35 -2.88 6.86
CA PHE A 45 11.47 -3.68 7.34
C PHE A 45 11.02 -5.11 7.72
N PRO A 46 11.80 -6.16 7.38
CA PRO A 46 13.00 -6.19 6.53
C PRO A 46 12.71 -5.66 5.12
N PRO A 47 13.72 -5.20 4.35
CA PRO A 47 13.49 -4.38 3.16
C PRO A 47 13.03 -5.17 1.92
N PRO A 48 11.70 -5.34 1.66
CA PRO A 48 11.26 -5.88 0.39
C PRO A 48 11.43 -4.84 -0.73
N THR A 49 11.54 -5.30 -1.97
CA THR A 49 11.57 -4.45 -3.15
C THR A 49 10.17 -4.21 -3.71
N LEU A 50 10.04 -3.34 -4.73
CA LEU A 50 8.80 -3.23 -5.49
C LEU A 50 8.40 -4.58 -6.08
N SER A 51 9.38 -5.28 -6.68
CA SER A 51 9.20 -6.58 -7.31
C SER A 51 8.82 -7.69 -6.32
N SER A 52 9.10 -7.56 -5.03
CA SER A 52 8.64 -8.52 -4.01
C SER A 52 7.11 -8.66 -3.95
N ASN A 53 6.36 -7.64 -4.40
CA ASN A 53 4.90 -7.71 -4.53
C ASN A 53 4.43 -8.76 -5.57
N ALA A 54 5.28 -9.20 -6.48
CA ALA A 54 4.96 -10.31 -7.39
C ALA A 54 4.65 -11.61 -6.64
N LEU A 55 5.22 -11.78 -5.45
CA LEU A 55 5.15 -12.98 -4.62
C LEU A 55 3.88 -13.09 -3.78
N VAL A 56 3.01 -12.08 -3.80
CA VAL A 56 1.75 -12.09 -3.08
C VAL A 56 0.58 -12.02 -4.04
N ALA A 57 -0.51 -12.70 -3.69
CA ALA A 57 -1.70 -12.71 -4.55
C ALA A 57 -2.43 -11.36 -4.57
N LEU A 58 -2.40 -10.62 -3.47
CA LEU A 58 -3.09 -9.36 -3.27
C LEU A 58 -2.13 -8.33 -2.66
N PRO A 59 -1.39 -7.56 -3.49
CA PRO A 59 -0.59 -6.44 -3.00
C PRO A 59 -1.46 -5.42 -2.26
N GLU A 60 -0.96 -4.92 -1.14
CA GLU A 60 -1.63 -3.91 -0.34
C GLU A 60 -0.69 -2.75 -0.03
N GLY A 61 -1.22 -1.54 -0.07
CA GLY A 61 -0.52 -0.33 0.29
C GLY A 61 -1.18 0.42 1.44
N GLU A 62 -0.66 1.60 1.72
CA GLU A 62 -1.15 2.58 2.68
C GLU A 62 -0.74 3.98 2.25
N GLY A 63 -1.52 4.98 2.63
CA GLY A 63 -1.22 6.39 2.37
C GLY A 63 -2.08 7.02 1.28
N ALA A 64 -2.78 8.09 1.65
CA ALA A 64 -3.79 8.76 0.84
C ALA A 64 -3.26 9.90 -0.03
N ASP A 65 -2.00 10.33 0.15
CA ASP A 65 -1.46 11.48 -0.60
C ASP A 65 -1.04 11.07 -2.01
N TRP A 66 -2.01 11.07 -2.92
CA TRP A 66 -1.85 10.67 -4.32
C TRP A 66 -0.86 11.53 -5.13
N ARG A 67 -0.43 12.69 -4.59
CA ARG A 67 0.57 13.59 -5.21
C ARG A 67 1.98 13.41 -4.64
N SER A 68 2.16 12.47 -3.74
CA SER A 68 3.43 12.13 -3.11
C SER A 68 3.81 10.67 -3.39
N PHE A 69 5.03 10.31 -3.02
CA PHE A 69 5.42 8.90 -2.96
C PHE A 69 4.66 8.20 -1.82
N THR A 70 3.92 7.14 -2.12
CA THR A 70 3.15 6.38 -1.13
C THR A 70 3.35 4.88 -1.29
N SER A 71 3.13 4.14 -0.21
CA SER A 71 3.05 2.68 -0.26
C SER A 71 1.81 2.19 -1.04
N THR A 72 0.77 3.02 -1.14
CA THR A 72 -0.38 2.78 -2.02
C THR A 72 0.03 2.73 -3.49
N ARG A 73 0.77 3.73 -3.97
CA ARG A 73 1.27 3.76 -5.35
C ARG A 73 2.31 2.68 -5.61
N TRP A 74 3.11 2.34 -4.61
CA TRP A 74 4.05 1.22 -4.65
C TRP A 74 3.31 -0.10 -4.94
N ALA A 75 2.26 -0.40 -4.17
CA ALA A 75 1.47 -1.63 -4.35
C ALA A 75 0.71 -1.65 -5.69
N SER A 76 0.09 -0.52 -6.10
CA SER A 76 -0.65 -0.47 -7.36
C SER A 76 0.26 -0.58 -8.57
N SER A 77 1.42 0.08 -8.57
CA SER A 77 2.42 -0.07 -9.64
C SER A 77 2.85 -1.52 -9.80
N ALA A 78 3.18 -2.20 -8.70
CA ALA A 78 3.51 -3.62 -8.75
C ALA A 78 2.34 -4.48 -9.25
N ALA A 79 1.10 -4.17 -8.84
CA ALA A 79 -0.07 -4.90 -9.32
C ALA A 79 -0.23 -4.77 -10.85
N HIS A 80 0.00 -3.58 -11.40
CA HIS A 80 -0.03 -3.35 -12.85
C HIS A 80 1.08 -4.13 -13.58
N LEU A 81 2.31 -4.05 -13.09
CA LEU A 81 3.48 -4.70 -13.70
C LEU A 81 3.44 -6.22 -13.66
N TYR A 82 2.73 -6.81 -12.70
CA TYR A 82 2.66 -8.27 -12.49
C TYR A 82 1.26 -8.85 -12.70
N ASP A 83 0.40 -8.14 -13.45
CA ASP A 83 -0.96 -8.58 -13.82
C ASP A 83 -1.81 -9.05 -12.61
N LYS A 84 -1.70 -8.33 -11.48
CA LYS A 84 -2.54 -8.62 -10.32
C LYS A 84 -3.90 -7.90 -10.49
N PRO A 85 -5.01 -8.63 -10.56
CA PRO A 85 -6.31 -8.03 -10.90
C PRO A 85 -6.92 -7.19 -9.75
N VAL A 86 -6.37 -7.33 -8.56
CA VAL A 86 -6.84 -6.63 -7.36
C VAL A 86 -5.65 -6.09 -6.59
N VAL A 87 -5.68 -4.81 -6.30
CA VAL A 87 -4.77 -4.15 -5.38
C VAL A 87 -5.58 -3.51 -4.26
N SER A 88 -5.16 -3.77 -3.02
CA SER A 88 -5.82 -3.20 -1.85
C SER A 88 -5.00 -2.07 -1.21
N SER A 89 -5.66 -1.30 -0.38
CA SER A 89 -5.00 -0.35 0.50
C SER A 89 -5.70 -0.32 1.85
N GLU A 90 -4.91 -0.24 2.91
CA GLU A 90 -5.38 0.15 4.22
C GLU A 90 -5.82 1.61 4.17
N VAL A 91 -7.02 1.90 4.63
CA VAL A 91 -7.64 3.22 4.55
C VAL A 91 -8.24 3.62 5.88
N TRP A 92 -8.33 4.95 6.11
CA TRP A 92 -8.89 5.54 7.32
C TRP A 92 -8.05 5.31 8.58
N THR A 93 -6.75 5.13 8.40
CA THR A 93 -5.75 5.08 9.47
C THR A 93 -5.38 6.51 9.88
N TRP A 94 -6.24 7.12 10.70
CA TRP A 94 -6.09 8.51 11.10
C TRP A 94 -5.43 8.63 12.49
N LEU A 95 -4.13 8.84 12.49
CA LEU A 95 -3.29 8.82 13.71
C LEU A 95 -3.61 9.91 14.74
N HIS A 96 -4.23 11.01 14.33
CA HIS A 96 -4.41 12.19 15.19
C HIS A 96 -5.84 12.73 15.21
N SER A 97 -6.77 12.07 14.55
CA SER A 97 -8.18 12.43 14.63
C SER A 97 -8.87 11.72 15.79
N PRO A 98 -9.78 12.40 16.49
CA PRO A 98 -10.65 11.73 17.44
C PRO A 98 -11.44 10.63 16.73
N SER A 99 -11.36 9.41 17.23
CA SER A 99 -11.92 8.21 16.57
C SER A 99 -13.40 8.33 16.21
N TRP A 100 -14.16 9.10 16.98
CA TRP A 100 -15.60 9.33 16.82
C TRP A 100 -15.97 10.55 15.96
N ALA A 101 -14.98 11.36 15.55
CA ALA A 101 -15.22 12.59 14.78
C ALA A 101 -15.25 12.39 13.26
N ALA A 102 -14.83 11.24 12.77
CA ALA A 102 -14.84 10.94 11.35
C ALA A 102 -16.27 10.88 10.79
N THR A 103 -16.43 11.42 9.59
CA THR A 103 -17.73 11.49 8.90
C THR A 103 -17.73 10.63 7.63
N PRO A 104 -18.90 10.31 7.07
CA PRO A 104 -18.99 9.67 5.76
C PRO A 104 -18.29 10.44 4.63
N LEU A 105 -18.23 11.79 4.74
CA LEU A 105 -17.51 12.61 3.77
C LEU A 105 -15.99 12.41 3.87
N ASP A 106 -15.44 12.33 5.07
CA ASP A 106 -14.01 12.06 5.29
C ASP A 106 -13.64 10.69 4.72
N MET A 107 -14.47 9.67 4.98
CA MET A 107 -14.30 8.34 4.40
C MET A 107 -14.27 8.36 2.87
N LYS A 108 -15.22 9.09 2.27
CA LYS A 108 -15.29 9.20 0.80
C LYS A 108 -14.06 9.91 0.24
N VAL A 109 -13.68 11.06 0.81
CA VAL A 109 -12.54 11.86 0.32
C VAL A 109 -11.25 11.06 0.35
N GLU A 110 -11.00 10.33 1.42
CA GLU A 110 -9.80 9.50 1.50
C GLU A 110 -9.86 8.31 0.56
N ALA A 111 -11.00 7.62 0.48
CA ALA A 111 -11.18 6.53 -0.47
C ALA A 111 -10.93 6.97 -1.93
N ASP A 112 -11.44 8.15 -2.33
CA ASP A 112 -11.22 8.70 -3.67
C ASP A 112 -9.73 8.96 -3.95
N ARG A 113 -8.97 9.41 -2.96
CA ARG A 113 -7.51 9.58 -3.08
C ARG A 113 -6.77 8.26 -3.28
N HIS A 114 -7.25 7.18 -2.66
CA HIS A 114 -6.71 5.84 -2.89
C HIS A 114 -7.08 5.33 -4.28
N PHE A 115 -8.30 5.53 -4.74
CA PHE A 115 -8.72 5.19 -6.10
C PHE A 115 -7.90 5.90 -7.17
N LEU A 116 -7.54 7.19 -6.97
CA LEU A 116 -6.65 7.94 -7.86
C LEU A 116 -5.22 7.35 -7.92
N GLN A 117 -4.85 6.50 -7.01
CA GLN A 117 -3.57 5.80 -6.99
C GLN A 117 -3.65 4.38 -7.60
N GLY A 118 -4.80 3.97 -8.15
CA GLY A 118 -4.98 2.66 -8.77
C GLY A 118 -5.49 1.56 -7.84
N VAL A 119 -5.88 1.91 -6.61
CA VAL A 119 -6.50 0.95 -5.67
C VAL A 119 -7.86 0.49 -6.20
N THR A 120 -8.14 -0.79 -6.05
CA THR A 120 -9.41 -1.40 -6.45
C THR A 120 -10.13 -2.12 -5.30
N GLN A 121 -9.53 -2.15 -4.11
CA GLN A 121 -10.11 -2.72 -2.90
C GLN A 121 -9.66 -1.92 -1.67
N LEU A 122 -10.62 -1.50 -0.86
CA LEU A 122 -10.35 -0.75 0.36
C LEU A 122 -10.46 -1.68 1.58
N ILE A 123 -9.51 -1.56 2.50
CA ILE A 123 -9.48 -2.28 3.76
C ILE A 123 -9.59 -1.27 4.88
N GLY A 124 -10.80 -1.14 5.42
CA GLY A 124 -11.09 -0.10 6.42
C GLY A 124 -10.42 -0.34 7.77
N HIS A 125 -9.74 0.65 8.29
CA HIS A 125 -9.15 0.72 9.62
C HIS A 125 -9.82 1.86 10.41
N GLY A 126 -10.83 1.64 11.36
CA GLY A 126 -11.17 0.30 11.65
C GLY A 126 -12.50 0.12 12.35
N TRP A 127 -12.68 -1.07 12.84
CA TRP A 127 -13.89 -1.54 13.48
C TRP A 127 -13.60 -2.01 14.90
N PRO A 128 -13.49 -1.08 15.88
CA PRO A 128 -13.15 -1.45 17.24
C PRO A 128 -14.24 -2.30 17.88
N TYR A 129 -13.83 -3.31 18.63
CA TYR A 129 -14.74 -4.07 19.47
C TYR A 129 -14.90 -3.37 20.82
N SER A 130 -16.16 -3.30 21.28
CA SER A 130 -16.48 -2.85 22.63
C SER A 130 -17.20 -3.97 23.38
N PRO A 131 -16.70 -4.41 24.55
CA PRO A 131 -17.44 -5.38 25.34
C PRO A 131 -18.71 -4.77 25.92
N PRO A 132 -19.73 -5.61 26.28
CA PRO A 132 -21.04 -5.11 26.73
C PRO A 132 -20.99 -4.19 27.97
N GLU A 133 -19.97 -4.33 28.79
CA GLU A 133 -19.73 -3.51 29.99
C GLU A 133 -18.98 -2.21 29.72
N ALA A 134 -18.55 -1.94 28.49
CA ALA A 134 -17.89 -0.69 28.16
C ALA A 134 -18.88 0.48 28.20
N GLU A 135 -18.45 1.58 28.82
CA GLU A 135 -19.22 2.82 28.80
C GLU A 135 -19.33 3.39 27.37
N GLU A 136 -20.48 4.00 27.05
CA GLU A 136 -20.67 4.66 25.74
C GLU A 136 -19.69 5.84 25.58
N PRO A 137 -19.17 6.05 24.36
CA PRO A 137 -19.47 5.40 23.07
C PRO A 137 -18.70 4.11 22.80
N GLY A 138 -18.05 3.54 23.79
CA GLY A 138 -17.25 2.32 23.68
C GLY A 138 -15.78 2.59 23.44
N TRP A 139 -15.05 1.52 23.20
CA TRP A 139 -13.61 1.57 22.99
C TRP A 139 -13.27 2.03 21.56
N ALA A 140 -12.16 2.70 21.42
CA ALA A 140 -11.62 3.16 20.16
C ALA A 140 -10.15 2.77 20.02
N PHE A 141 -9.70 2.61 18.78
CA PHE A 141 -8.31 2.40 18.47
C PHE A 141 -7.63 3.75 18.19
N TYR A 142 -6.43 3.97 18.67
CA TYR A 142 -5.74 5.26 18.62
C TYR A 142 -5.44 5.77 17.20
N ALA A 143 -5.37 4.87 16.24
CA ALA A 143 -4.93 5.11 14.87
C ALA A 143 -6.06 4.93 13.84
N ALA A 144 -7.33 4.96 14.28
CA ALA A 144 -8.45 4.68 13.39
C ALA A 144 -9.71 5.45 13.77
N ALA A 145 -10.60 5.62 12.79
CA ALA A 145 -11.98 6.00 13.07
C ALA A 145 -12.74 4.82 13.69
N ALA A 146 -13.75 5.09 14.50
CA ALA A 146 -14.72 4.10 14.94
C ALA A 146 -15.83 4.01 13.88
N LEU A 147 -15.82 2.93 13.10
CA LEU A 147 -16.74 2.74 11.98
C LEU A 147 -17.92 1.80 12.33
N ASN A 148 -18.06 1.45 13.61
CA ASN A 148 -19.10 0.55 14.10
C ASN A 148 -20.43 1.28 14.40
N ASP A 149 -21.42 0.53 14.87
CA ASP A 149 -22.78 0.97 15.13
C ASP A 149 -22.94 1.90 16.37
N HIS A 150 -21.90 2.07 17.17
CA HIS A 150 -21.85 3.11 18.20
C HIS A 150 -21.65 4.52 17.61
N ASN A 151 -21.28 4.63 16.32
CA ASN A 151 -21.17 5.93 15.67
C ASN A 151 -22.54 6.43 15.22
N PRO A 152 -22.96 7.66 15.57
CA PRO A 152 -24.32 8.16 15.30
C PRO A 152 -24.71 8.17 13.82
N TRP A 153 -23.77 8.25 12.90
CA TRP A 153 -24.04 8.24 11.46
C TRP A 153 -24.01 6.82 10.84
N TYR A 154 -23.79 5.77 11.64
CA TYR A 154 -23.70 4.39 11.13
C TYR A 154 -24.87 3.96 10.26
N GLY A 155 -26.07 4.49 10.53
CA GLY A 155 -27.26 4.21 9.72
C GLY A 155 -27.11 4.54 8.23
N VAL A 156 -26.18 5.41 7.83
CA VAL A 156 -25.89 5.73 6.39
C VAL A 156 -24.73 4.92 5.81
N MET A 157 -24.09 4.06 6.59
CA MET A 157 -22.99 3.20 6.13
C MET A 157 -23.33 2.38 4.89
N PRO A 158 -24.57 1.83 4.72
CA PRO A 158 -24.95 1.13 3.50
C PRO A 158 -24.86 1.97 2.22
N ASP A 159 -25.08 3.28 2.30
CA ASP A 159 -24.95 4.18 1.14
C ASP A 159 -23.48 4.46 0.82
N VAL A 160 -22.65 4.66 1.85
CA VAL A 160 -21.18 4.82 1.71
C VAL A 160 -20.60 3.55 1.07
N THR A 161 -20.89 2.40 1.61
CA THR A 161 -20.35 1.12 1.09
C THR A 161 -20.83 0.83 -0.33
N ARG A 162 -22.05 1.17 -0.67
CA ARG A 162 -22.58 1.04 -2.04
C ARG A 162 -21.81 1.91 -3.03
N TYR A 163 -21.47 3.14 -2.66
CA TYR A 163 -20.60 4.01 -3.45
C TYR A 163 -19.23 3.36 -3.66
N LEU A 164 -18.57 2.97 -2.58
CA LEU A 164 -17.23 2.37 -2.63
C LEU A 164 -17.20 1.08 -3.46
N GLN A 165 -18.20 0.21 -3.32
CA GLN A 165 -18.32 -1.03 -4.09
C GLN A 165 -18.48 -0.76 -5.59
N ARG A 166 -19.28 0.24 -5.97
CA ARG A 166 -19.48 0.61 -7.39
C ARG A 166 -18.20 1.13 -8.02
N VAL A 167 -17.48 2.01 -7.33
CA VAL A 167 -16.20 2.53 -7.83
C VAL A 167 -15.18 1.40 -7.93
N SER A 168 -15.02 0.59 -6.88
CA SER A 168 -14.14 -0.58 -6.89
C SER A 168 -14.45 -1.55 -8.04
N PHE A 169 -15.74 -1.80 -8.30
CA PHE A 169 -16.16 -2.66 -9.41
C PHE A 169 -15.74 -2.06 -10.77
N LEU A 170 -15.99 -0.77 -11.00
CA LEU A 170 -15.64 -0.11 -12.24
C LEU A 170 -14.13 -0.10 -12.48
N LEU A 171 -13.34 0.20 -11.43
CA LEU A 171 -11.88 0.26 -11.53
C LEU A 171 -11.21 -1.12 -11.72
N ARG A 172 -11.94 -2.20 -11.53
CA ARG A 172 -11.49 -3.57 -11.85
C ARG A 172 -11.76 -3.98 -13.30
N GLN A 173 -12.39 -3.11 -14.09
CA GLN A 173 -12.66 -3.39 -15.49
C GLN A 173 -11.54 -2.85 -16.36
N GLY A 174 -11.06 -3.66 -17.28
CA GLY A 174 -9.96 -3.28 -18.17
C GLY A 174 -8.58 -3.38 -17.53
N THR A 175 -7.62 -2.76 -18.17
CA THR A 175 -6.21 -2.68 -17.74
C THR A 175 -5.79 -1.24 -17.55
N PRO A 176 -4.89 -0.93 -16.59
CA PRO A 176 -4.32 0.40 -16.44
C PRO A 176 -3.55 0.82 -17.71
N ASP A 177 -3.65 2.10 -18.07
CA ASP A 177 -2.94 2.69 -19.21
C ASP A 177 -2.08 3.86 -18.68
N ASN A 178 -0.99 3.55 -17.98
CA ASN A 178 -0.05 4.52 -17.48
C ASN A 178 1.10 4.71 -18.49
N SER A 179 1.27 5.94 -18.98
CA SER A 179 2.23 6.25 -20.05
C SER A 179 3.64 6.59 -19.54
N VAL A 180 3.81 6.73 -18.23
CA VAL A 180 5.10 7.12 -17.60
C VAL A 180 5.53 6.05 -16.62
N ALA A 181 6.80 5.65 -16.68
CA ALA A 181 7.45 4.81 -15.69
C ALA A 181 8.49 5.63 -14.91
N ILE A 182 8.39 5.65 -13.59
CA ILE A 182 9.39 6.27 -12.70
C ILE A 182 10.28 5.17 -12.15
N TYR A 183 11.53 5.12 -12.61
CA TYR A 183 12.50 4.12 -12.18
C TYR A 183 12.95 4.36 -10.74
N LEU A 184 12.94 3.29 -9.96
CA LEU A 184 13.39 3.26 -8.57
C LEU A 184 14.77 2.59 -8.48
N PRO A 185 15.85 3.32 -8.13
CA PRO A 185 17.20 2.76 -8.02
C PRO A 185 17.36 1.99 -6.70
N ILE A 186 16.82 0.79 -6.63
CA ILE A 186 16.80 -0.05 -5.43
C ILE A 186 18.22 -0.42 -4.99
N GLU A 187 19.10 -0.69 -5.96
CA GLU A 187 20.51 -1.04 -5.73
C GLU A 187 21.26 0.07 -5.02
N ASP A 188 21.01 1.33 -5.38
CA ASP A 188 21.58 2.50 -4.70
C ASP A 188 21.07 2.64 -3.26
N ALA A 189 19.79 2.25 -3.04
CA ALA A 189 19.25 2.21 -1.69
C ALA A 189 19.96 1.14 -0.85
N PHE A 190 20.17 -0.05 -1.37
CA PHE A 190 20.89 -1.12 -0.69
C PHE A 190 22.30 -0.70 -0.29
N ALA A 191 23.06 -0.07 -1.21
CA ALA A 191 24.40 0.41 -0.95
C ALA A 191 24.48 1.53 0.11
N ALA A 192 23.40 2.27 0.31
CA ALA A 192 23.27 3.33 1.30
C ALA A 192 22.60 2.90 2.62
N MET A 193 22.03 1.70 2.67
CA MET A 193 21.21 1.23 3.78
C MET A 193 22.02 1.04 5.07
N ARG A 194 21.35 1.21 6.20
CA ARG A 194 21.91 0.99 7.55
C ARG A 194 20.91 0.25 8.41
N PRO A 195 21.35 -0.46 9.45
CA PRO A 195 20.42 -1.20 10.33
C PRO A 195 19.30 -0.35 10.92
N GLU A 196 19.55 0.92 11.21
CA GLU A 196 18.57 1.86 11.80
C GLU A 196 17.57 2.38 10.77
N ALA A 197 17.83 2.16 9.47
CA ALA A 197 17.02 2.68 8.36
C ALA A 197 16.99 1.69 7.19
N ALA A 198 16.63 0.45 7.48
CA ALA A 198 16.64 -0.65 6.53
C ALA A 198 15.27 -0.84 5.83
N SER A 199 14.76 0.23 5.22
CA SER A 199 13.53 0.22 4.40
C SER A 199 13.83 0.77 3.01
N VAL A 200 13.57 -0.04 1.98
CA VAL A 200 13.68 0.39 0.58
C VAL A 200 12.61 1.42 0.26
N ASN A 201 11.37 1.19 0.68
CA ASN A 201 10.27 2.10 0.46
C ASN A 201 10.58 3.50 1.00
N ASP A 202 11.07 3.63 2.25
CA ASP A 202 11.46 4.91 2.83
C ASP A 202 12.67 5.54 2.11
N ALA A 203 13.60 4.71 1.63
CA ALA A 203 14.73 5.20 0.85
C ALA A 203 14.28 5.78 -0.49
N MET A 204 13.29 5.18 -1.14
CA MET A 204 12.70 5.69 -2.39
C MET A 204 11.86 6.95 -2.15
N HIS A 205 11.08 7.00 -1.07
CA HIS A 205 10.35 8.22 -0.68
C HIS A 205 11.26 9.44 -0.57
N ARG A 206 12.48 9.27 -0.07
CA ARG A 206 13.47 10.36 -0.01
C ARG A 206 14.14 10.72 -1.36
N ARG A 207 14.03 9.86 -2.38
CA ARG A 207 14.65 10.05 -3.70
C ARG A 207 13.66 10.54 -4.76
N VAL A 208 12.43 10.11 -4.70
CA VAL A 208 11.36 10.52 -5.61
C VAL A 208 10.67 11.75 -5.01
N SER A 209 10.87 12.92 -5.61
CA SER A 209 10.30 14.15 -5.07
C SER A 209 8.82 14.28 -5.40
N ASP A 210 8.04 14.84 -4.47
CA ASP A 210 6.64 15.18 -4.68
C ASP A 210 6.45 16.16 -5.86
N ALA A 211 7.45 17.02 -6.09
CA ALA A 211 7.44 17.93 -7.24
C ALA A 211 7.46 17.18 -8.57
N LEU A 212 8.25 16.12 -8.69
CA LEU A 212 8.27 15.27 -9.89
C LEU A 212 6.92 14.60 -10.11
N ILE A 213 6.37 13.97 -9.06
CA ILE A 213 5.06 13.32 -9.11
C ILE A 213 3.98 14.32 -9.50
N GLY A 214 3.97 15.49 -8.84
CA GLY A 214 3.02 16.57 -9.14
C GLY A 214 3.10 17.04 -10.58
N GLN A 215 4.29 17.23 -11.15
CA GLN A 215 4.49 17.65 -12.54
C GLN A 215 3.97 16.62 -13.56
N VAL A 216 4.20 15.33 -13.31
CA VAL A 216 3.68 14.25 -14.18
C VAL A 216 2.16 14.26 -14.18
N LEU A 217 1.54 14.33 -13.00
CA LEU A 217 0.09 14.35 -12.85
C LEU A 217 -0.55 15.63 -13.42
N ASP A 218 0.06 16.80 -13.21
CA ASP A 218 -0.43 18.09 -13.72
C ASP A 218 -0.32 18.18 -15.26
N ALA A 219 0.62 17.44 -15.85
CA ALA A 219 0.72 17.27 -17.30
C ALA A 219 -0.34 16.30 -17.87
N GLY A 220 -1.15 15.68 -17.04
CA GLY A 220 -2.25 14.79 -17.43
C GLY A 220 -1.83 13.33 -17.64
N TYR A 221 -0.66 12.91 -17.17
CA TYR A 221 -0.17 11.54 -17.30
C TYR A 221 -0.40 10.72 -16.04
N GLY A 222 -0.84 9.47 -16.21
CA GLY A 222 -0.70 8.43 -15.21
C GLY A 222 0.72 7.87 -15.20
N PHE A 223 1.16 7.32 -14.06
CA PHE A 223 2.48 6.71 -13.96
C PHE A 223 2.48 5.51 -13.04
N ASP A 224 3.47 4.62 -13.26
CA ASP A 224 3.83 3.56 -12.34
C ASP A 224 5.29 3.68 -11.89
N PHE A 225 5.59 3.21 -10.70
CA PHE A 225 6.95 2.96 -10.28
C PHE A 225 7.45 1.65 -10.90
N VAL A 226 8.74 1.59 -11.23
CA VAL A 226 9.36 0.41 -11.80
C VAL A 226 10.75 0.21 -11.19
N ASP A 227 11.15 -1.02 -10.92
CA ASP A 227 12.49 -1.39 -10.50
C ASP A 227 13.16 -2.33 -11.52
N ALA A 228 14.44 -2.64 -11.30
CA ALA A 228 15.19 -3.52 -12.19
C ALA A 228 14.58 -4.93 -12.29
N GLY A 229 13.97 -5.42 -11.20
CA GLY A 229 13.30 -6.73 -11.19
C GLY A 229 12.08 -6.74 -12.13
N ALA A 230 11.27 -5.70 -12.12
CA ALA A 230 10.11 -5.57 -13.00
C ALA A 230 10.51 -5.46 -14.47
N ILE A 231 11.56 -4.69 -14.78
CA ILE A 231 12.12 -4.58 -16.15
C ILE A 231 12.60 -5.97 -16.62
N ALA A 232 13.34 -6.69 -15.78
CA ALA A 232 13.86 -8.01 -16.13
C ALA A 232 12.73 -9.04 -16.34
N ALA A 233 11.60 -8.89 -15.66
CA ALA A 233 10.43 -9.75 -15.84
C ALA A 233 9.59 -9.40 -17.08
N GLY A 234 9.92 -8.33 -17.81
CA GLY A 234 9.17 -7.86 -18.97
C GLY A 234 7.85 -7.16 -18.63
N GLY A 235 7.74 -6.63 -17.43
CA GLY A 235 6.56 -5.88 -16.96
C GLY A 235 6.49 -4.42 -17.45
N VAL A 236 7.38 -4.01 -18.38
CA VAL A 236 7.43 -2.65 -18.94
C VAL A 236 7.57 -2.73 -20.44
#